data_5c1a68fea1fe206e66021ea4cb1f5fc5
#
_entry.id   5c1a68fea1fe206e66021ea4cb1f5fc5
#
_cell.length_a   1.000
_cell.length_b   1.000
_cell.length_c   1.000
_cell.angle_alpha   90.00
_cell.angle_beta   90.00
_cell.angle_gamma   90.00
#
_symmetry.space_group_name_H-M   'P 1'
#
loop_
_entity.id
_entity.type
_entity.pdbx_description
1 polymer ?
#
loop_
_entity_poly.entity_id
_entity_poly.type
_entity_poly.pdbx_seq_one_letter_code
_entity_poly.pdbx_strand_id
1 'polypeptide(L)'
;PDITVVSPVWDSKKKKVIFFVASRGHHTDVGGTTPGSMPPDSSDIHQEGVYIDNFKLVSQGNFREKEIREVLQNAKYPVRSVDINIADLKAQIAACEKGIHEIDLMVKHYGIDVVKAYVNHMHNNAEIIVRNAISKIKEASFCYSMDPDIDGSERKISTSLKVDKLKKSVIIDFSGTTAQL
;
A
#
# COMPACT_ATOMS: atom_id res chain seq x y z
N PRO A 1 -0.41 4.32 11.06
CA PRO A 1 0.53 3.28 10.59
C PRO A 1 -0.22 2.14 9.92
N ASP A 2 0.25 1.72 8.75
CA ASP A 2 -0.45 0.77 7.89
C ASP A 2 0.30 -0.55 7.77
N ILE A 3 -0.42 -1.66 7.96
CA ILE A 3 0.08 -2.99 7.61
C ILE A 3 -0.74 -3.53 6.45
N THR A 4 -0.07 -4.08 5.46
CA THR A 4 -0.72 -4.70 4.30
C THR A 4 -0.50 -6.20 4.32
N VAL A 5 -1.59 -6.97 4.37
CA VAL A 5 -1.57 -8.41 4.20
C VAL A 5 -1.87 -8.73 2.74
N VAL A 6 -1.01 -9.52 2.11
CA VAL A 6 -1.16 -9.95 0.71
C VAL A 6 -1.26 -11.46 0.66
N SER A 7 -2.25 -11.97 -0.06
CA SER A 7 -2.48 -13.41 -0.21
C SER A 7 -2.57 -13.80 -1.69
N PRO A 8 -1.90 -14.88 -2.11
CA PRO A 8 -2.01 -15.38 -3.47
C PRO A 8 -3.33 -16.13 -3.66
N VAL A 9 -3.94 -15.94 -4.83
CA VAL A 9 -5.07 -16.74 -5.31
C VAL A 9 -4.54 -17.79 -6.27
N TRP A 10 -4.73 -19.05 -5.94
CA TRP A 10 -4.23 -20.18 -6.73
C TRP A 10 -5.29 -20.66 -7.71
N ASP A 11 -4.86 -21.27 -8.81
CA ASP A 11 -5.75 -22.02 -9.68
C ASP A 11 -6.34 -23.23 -8.94
N SER A 12 -7.39 -23.84 -9.51
CA SER A 12 -8.08 -25.00 -8.92
C SER A 12 -7.16 -26.20 -8.66
N LYS A 13 -6.03 -26.30 -9.35
CA LYS A 13 -5.02 -27.36 -9.19
C LYS A 13 -3.92 -26.96 -8.21
N LYS A 14 -3.97 -25.75 -7.65
CA LYS A 14 -2.96 -25.16 -6.74
C LYS A 14 -1.52 -25.17 -7.30
N LYS A 15 -1.39 -25.07 -8.62
CA LYS A 15 -0.09 -25.08 -9.32
C LYS A 15 0.39 -23.71 -9.73
N LYS A 16 -0.54 -22.77 -9.95
CA LYS A 16 -0.24 -21.43 -10.46
C LYS A 16 -1.01 -20.38 -9.69
N VAL A 17 -0.33 -19.32 -9.31
CA VAL A 17 -0.98 -18.10 -8.79
C VAL A 17 -1.64 -17.38 -9.97
N ILE A 18 -2.92 -17.11 -9.85
CA ILE A 18 -3.72 -16.45 -10.90
C ILE A 18 -4.03 -14.99 -10.58
N PHE A 19 -4.13 -14.64 -9.29
CA PHE A 19 -4.34 -13.29 -8.77
C PHE A 19 -3.65 -13.13 -7.42
N PHE A 20 -3.64 -11.91 -6.92
CA PHE A 20 -3.36 -11.59 -5.53
C PHE A 20 -4.51 -10.78 -4.97
N VAL A 21 -4.81 -10.98 -3.70
CA VAL A 21 -5.70 -10.12 -2.92
C VAL A 21 -4.89 -9.47 -1.81
N ALA A 22 -5.25 -8.25 -1.46
CA ALA A 22 -4.59 -7.53 -0.40
C ALA A 22 -5.62 -6.84 0.50
N SER A 23 -5.32 -6.80 1.79
CA SER A 23 -6.05 -6.04 2.78
C SER A 23 -5.07 -5.11 3.48
N ARG A 24 -5.30 -3.79 3.40
CA ARG A 24 -4.52 -2.77 4.09
C ARG A 24 -5.31 -2.29 5.30
N GLY A 25 -4.72 -2.42 6.47
CA GLY A 25 -5.30 -1.99 7.73
C GLY A 25 -4.52 -0.83 8.34
N HIS A 26 -5.24 0.22 8.78
CA HIS A 26 -4.65 1.26 9.60
C HIS A 26 -4.70 0.81 11.06
N HIS A 27 -3.56 0.41 11.61
CA HIS A 27 -3.44 -0.03 12.99
C HIS A 27 -3.38 1.18 13.93
N THR A 28 -3.96 1.04 15.12
CA THR A 28 -3.97 2.11 16.13
C THR A 28 -2.56 2.46 16.60
N ASP A 29 -1.68 1.45 16.70
CA ASP A 29 -0.31 1.58 17.14
C ASP A 29 0.51 0.39 16.60
N VAL A 30 1.67 0.68 16.04
CA VAL A 30 2.63 -0.35 15.61
C VAL A 30 4.00 -0.15 16.29
N GLY A 31 4.02 0.47 17.48
CA GLY A 31 5.25 0.81 18.20
C GLY A 31 5.74 2.21 17.83
N GLY A 32 7.05 2.39 17.85
CA GLY A 32 7.66 3.68 17.62
C GLY A 32 7.84 4.51 18.90
N THR A 33 8.46 5.68 18.75
CA THR A 33 8.83 6.55 19.89
C THR A 33 7.63 7.20 20.55
N THR A 34 6.52 7.41 19.81
CA THR A 34 5.29 8.02 20.34
C THR A 34 4.10 7.08 20.21
N PRO A 35 3.10 7.15 21.11
CA PRO A 35 1.85 6.45 20.96
C PRO A 35 1.15 6.81 19.63
N GLY A 36 0.54 5.80 18.98
CA GLY A 36 -0.09 5.96 17.69
C GLY A 36 0.87 5.93 16.51
N SER A 37 2.18 5.74 16.75
CA SER A 37 3.21 5.54 15.71
C SER A 37 3.29 6.68 14.67
N MET A 38 3.14 7.92 15.12
CA MET A 38 3.25 9.13 14.29
C MET A 38 4.10 10.19 15.00
N PRO A 39 5.38 9.93 15.27
CA PRO A 39 6.25 10.94 15.88
C PRO A 39 6.50 12.10 14.88
N PRO A 40 6.42 13.37 15.33
CA PRO A 40 6.58 14.51 14.44
C PRO A 40 8.04 14.75 14.02
N ASP A 41 8.98 14.21 14.76
CA ASP A 41 10.43 14.44 14.66
C ASP A 41 11.22 13.17 14.33
N SER A 42 10.57 12.15 13.74
CA SER A 42 11.27 10.94 13.32
C SER A 42 12.17 11.18 12.14
N SER A 43 13.39 10.65 12.22
CA SER A 43 14.38 10.64 11.15
C SER A 43 14.67 9.24 10.60
N ASP A 44 14.08 8.22 11.20
CA ASP A 44 14.27 6.82 10.85
C ASP A 44 12.97 6.04 11.03
N ILE A 45 12.68 5.12 10.12
CA ILE A 45 11.44 4.33 10.10
C ILE A 45 11.22 3.53 11.38
N HIS A 46 12.28 3.10 12.07
CA HIS A 46 12.15 2.36 13.33
C HIS A 46 11.65 3.24 14.48
N GLN A 47 11.82 4.57 14.38
CA GLN A 47 11.24 5.51 15.32
C GLN A 47 9.72 5.65 15.13
N GLU A 48 9.22 5.38 13.92
CA GLU A 48 7.81 5.43 13.58
C GLU A 48 7.06 4.15 13.97
N GLY A 49 7.76 3.01 14.04
CA GLY A 49 7.15 1.74 14.44
C GLY A 49 7.96 0.52 14.09
N VAL A 50 7.35 -0.63 14.28
CA VAL A 50 7.92 -1.92 13.92
C VAL A 50 7.87 -2.06 12.40
N TYR A 51 9.05 -2.14 11.77
CA TYR A 51 9.17 -2.41 10.35
C TYR A 51 9.04 -3.91 10.08
N ILE A 52 8.02 -4.28 9.28
CA ILE A 52 7.76 -5.67 8.89
C ILE A 52 8.16 -5.85 7.43
N ASP A 53 9.31 -6.48 7.20
CA ASP A 53 9.79 -6.78 5.86
C ASP A 53 9.40 -8.20 5.44
N ASN A 54 8.41 -8.30 4.55
CA ASN A 54 8.00 -9.54 3.89
C ASN A 54 7.78 -10.75 4.84
N PHE A 55 7.21 -10.51 6.02
CA PHE A 55 6.94 -11.57 6.97
C PHE A 55 5.87 -12.54 6.46
N LYS A 56 6.18 -13.83 6.44
CA LYS A 56 5.23 -14.87 6.06
C LYS A 56 4.25 -15.13 7.20
N LEU A 57 3.12 -14.40 7.19
CA LEU A 57 2.14 -14.38 8.28
C LEU A 57 1.38 -15.70 8.42
N VAL A 58 1.04 -16.34 7.29
CA VAL A 58 0.39 -17.66 7.24
C VAL A 58 1.28 -18.63 6.48
N SER A 59 1.57 -19.79 7.04
CA SER A 59 2.36 -20.84 6.41
C SER A 59 1.61 -22.15 6.44
N GLN A 60 1.38 -22.76 5.27
CA GLN A 60 0.67 -24.04 5.13
C GLN A 60 -0.71 -24.04 5.83
N GLY A 61 -1.43 -22.90 5.74
CA GLY A 61 -2.74 -22.74 6.38
C GLY A 61 -2.70 -22.41 7.87
N ASN A 62 -1.51 -22.35 8.49
CA ASN A 62 -1.37 -22.05 9.90
C ASN A 62 -0.95 -20.59 10.10
N PHE A 63 -1.70 -19.85 10.91
CA PHE A 63 -1.34 -18.51 11.34
C PHE A 63 -0.15 -18.57 12.30
N ARG A 64 0.93 -17.87 11.97
CA ARG A 64 2.16 -17.84 12.74
C ARG A 64 2.09 -16.78 13.85
N GLU A 65 1.12 -16.98 14.74
CA GLU A 65 0.83 -15.98 15.79
C GLU A 65 2.02 -15.74 16.72
N LYS A 66 2.69 -16.81 17.15
CA LYS A 66 3.82 -16.69 18.08
C LYS A 66 4.94 -15.85 17.48
N GLU A 67 5.33 -16.16 16.27
CA GLU A 67 6.44 -15.48 15.62
C GLU A 67 6.14 -14.02 15.29
N ILE A 68 4.90 -13.70 14.85
CA ILE A 68 4.56 -12.28 14.62
C ILE A 68 4.47 -11.51 15.92
N ARG A 69 4.01 -12.11 17.02
CA ARG A 69 4.07 -11.50 18.36
C ARG A 69 5.51 -11.18 18.75
N GLU A 70 6.43 -12.10 18.52
CA GLU A 70 7.87 -11.87 18.79
C GLU A 70 8.41 -10.69 17.97
N VAL A 71 8.06 -10.57 16.69
CA VAL A 71 8.46 -9.43 15.85
C VAL A 71 7.92 -8.11 16.41
N LEU A 72 6.64 -8.08 16.81
CA LEU A 72 5.99 -6.88 17.30
C LEU A 72 6.49 -6.44 18.69
N GLN A 73 6.88 -7.40 19.54
CA GLN A 73 7.27 -7.15 20.94
C GLN A 73 8.77 -6.97 21.14
N ASN A 74 9.61 -7.53 20.24
CA ASN A 74 11.08 -7.48 20.41
C ASN A 74 11.76 -6.37 19.60
N ALA A 75 10.98 -5.48 18.98
CA ALA A 75 11.52 -4.32 18.27
C ALA A 75 12.13 -3.31 19.26
N LYS A 76 12.99 -2.42 18.76
CA LYS A 76 13.58 -1.34 19.58
C LYS A 76 12.53 -0.47 20.27
N TYR A 77 11.43 -0.23 19.58
CA TYR A 77 10.26 0.49 20.08
C TYR A 77 9.03 -0.39 19.82
N PRO A 78 8.72 -1.32 20.76
CA PRO A 78 7.70 -2.34 20.52
C PRO A 78 6.29 -1.77 20.52
N VAL A 79 5.35 -2.55 19.99
CA VAL A 79 3.92 -2.20 20.05
C VAL A 79 3.42 -2.18 21.49
N ARG A 80 2.48 -1.29 21.78
CA ARG A 80 1.93 -1.11 23.14
C ARG A 80 0.79 -2.06 23.45
N SER A 81 0.06 -2.51 22.41
CA SER A 81 -1.11 -3.37 22.55
C SER A 81 -1.10 -4.50 21.52
N VAL A 82 -0.19 -5.45 21.68
CA VAL A 82 0.02 -6.54 20.73
C VAL A 82 -1.26 -7.33 20.41
N ASP A 83 -2.17 -7.51 21.36
CA ASP A 83 -3.40 -8.27 21.16
C ASP A 83 -4.35 -7.57 20.17
N ILE A 84 -4.37 -6.24 20.15
CA ILE A 84 -5.13 -5.46 19.17
C ILE A 84 -4.53 -5.70 17.77
N ASN A 85 -3.20 -5.59 17.64
CA ASN A 85 -2.53 -5.85 16.36
C ASN A 85 -2.79 -7.26 15.84
N ILE A 86 -2.78 -8.27 16.72
CA ILE A 86 -3.10 -9.65 16.35
C ILE A 86 -4.56 -9.80 15.89
N ALA A 87 -5.49 -9.14 16.56
CA ALA A 87 -6.89 -9.15 16.14
C ALA A 87 -7.08 -8.49 14.76
N ASP A 88 -6.42 -7.36 14.52
CA ASP A 88 -6.43 -6.67 13.23
C ASP A 88 -5.81 -7.52 12.13
N LEU A 89 -4.67 -8.17 12.38
CA LEU A 89 -4.04 -9.08 11.43
C LEU A 89 -4.95 -10.28 11.09
N LYS A 90 -5.65 -10.85 12.08
CA LYS A 90 -6.65 -11.91 11.84
C LYS A 90 -7.81 -11.40 10.98
N ALA A 91 -8.29 -10.19 11.23
CA ALA A 91 -9.33 -9.57 10.41
C ALA A 91 -8.86 -9.33 8.96
N GLN A 92 -7.62 -8.89 8.77
CA GLN A 92 -7.03 -8.72 7.43
C GLN A 92 -6.87 -10.06 6.70
N ILE A 93 -6.47 -11.12 7.39
CA ILE A 93 -6.43 -12.48 6.83
C ILE A 93 -7.82 -12.91 6.39
N ALA A 94 -8.83 -12.74 7.25
CA ALA A 94 -10.22 -13.09 6.92
C ALA A 94 -10.76 -12.30 5.72
N ALA A 95 -10.40 -11.02 5.60
CA ALA A 95 -10.74 -10.21 4.43
C ALA A 95 -10.08 -10.74 3.15
N CYS A 96 -8.81 -11.16 3.22
CA CYS A 96 -8.13 -11.79 2.09
C CYS A 96 -8.77 -13.12 1.71
N GLU A 97 -9.13 -13.97 2.69
CA GLU A 97 -9.83 -15.25 2.44
C GLU A 97 -11.19 -15.02 1.77
N LYS A 98 -11.95 -14.01 2.20
CA LYS A 98 -13.19 -13.62 1.53
C LYS A 98 -12.94 -13.20 0.08
N GLY A 99 -11.92 -12.40 -0.18
CA GLY A 99 -11.53 -11.99 -1.52
C GLY A 99 -11.15 -13.19 -2.42
N ILE A 100 -10.38 -14.15 -1.89
CA ILE A 100 -10.04 -15.39 -2.58
C ILE A 100 -11.31 -16.16 -2.95
N HIS A 101 -12.22 -16.31 -1.99
CA HIS A 101 -13.49 -17.01 -2.21
C HIS A 101 -14.33 -16.37 -3.32
N GLU A 102 -14.46 -15.04 -3.34
CA GLU A 102 -15.22 -14.33 -4.38
C GLU A 102 -14.58 -14.48 -5.78
N ILE A 103 -13.24 -14.44 -5.86
CA ILE A 103 -12.53 -14.69 -7.12
C ILE A 103 -12.76 -16.14 -7.58
N ASP A 104 -12.71 -17.12 -6.66
CA ASP A 104 -12.98 -18.51 -7.00
C ASP A 104 -14.40 -18.73 -7.53
N LEU A 105 -15.40 -18.09 -6.94
CA LEU A 105 -16.78 -18.13 -7.43
C LEU A 105 -16.89 -17.55 -8.84
N MET A 106 -16.25 -16.40 -9.06
CA MET A 106 -16.23 -15.71 -10.37
C MET A 106 -15.55 -16.60 -11.43
N VAL A 107 -14.41 -17.18 -11.10
CA VAL A 107 -13.68 -18.08 -12.02
C VAL A 107 -14.45 -19.37 -12.31
N LYS A 108 -15.14 -19.94 -11.32
CA LYS A 108 -16.01 -21.10 -11.51
C LYS A 108 -17.20 -20.81 -12.41
N HIS A 109 -17.77 -19.61 -12.29
CA HIS A 109 -18.97 -19.23 -13.05
C HIS A 109 -18.65 -18.86 -14.51
N TYR A 110 -17.62 -18.03 -14.73
CA TYR A 110 -17.31 -17.47 -16.04
C TYR A 110 -16.12 -18.11 -16.76
N GLY A 111 -15.29 -18.86 -16.05
CA GLY A 111 -14.01 -19.34 -16.53
C GLY A 111 -12.89 -18.30 -16.41
N ILE A 112 -11.65 -18.78 -16.22
CA ILE A 112 -10.48 -17.92 -15.98
C ILE A 112 -10.16 -16.98 -17.15
N ASP A 113 -10.36 -17.45 -18.38
CA ASP A 113 -10.03 -16.67 -19.56
C ASP A 113 -10.98 -15.46 -19.73
N VAL A 114 -12.28 -15.66 -19.45
CA VAL A 114 -13.26 -14.58 -19.45
C VAL A 114 -12.94 -13.56 -18.35
N VAL A 115 -12.66 -14.04 -17.12
CA VAL A 115 -12.31 -13.15 -16.00
C VAL A 115 -11.09 -12.30 -16.34
N LYS A 116 -10.03 -12.89 -16.90
CA LYS A 116 -8.83 -12.16 -17.33
C LYS A 116 -9.10 -11.17 -18.48
N ALA A 117 -9.95 -11.56 -19.43
CA ALA A 117 -10.32 -10.64 -20.52
C ALA A 117 -11.02 -9.39 -19.95
N TYR A 118 -11.94 -9.56 -19.00
CA TYR A 118 -12.63 -8.42 -18.38
C TYR A 118 -11.69 -7.57 -17.52
N VAL A 119 -10.73 -8.15 -16.79
CA VAL A 119 -9.69 -7.39 -16.09
C VAL A 119 -8.90 -6.52 -17.07
N ASN A 120 -8.49 -7.08 -18.22
CA ASN A 120 -7.80 -6.31 -19.25
C ASN A 120 -8.68 -5.19 -19.83
N HIS A 121 -9.97 -5.46 -20.08
CA HIS A 121 -10.91 -4.43 -20.52
C HIS A 121 -11.06 -3.31 -19.51
N MET A 122 -11.12 -3.61 -18.23
CA MET A 122 -11.17 -2.60 -17.16
C MET A 122 -9.91 -1.73 -17.15
N HIS A 123 -8.71 -2.33 -17.26
CA HIS A 123 -7.46 -1.59 -17.33
C HIS A 123 -7.40 -0.68 -18.58
N ASN A 124 -7.75 -1.21 -19.74
CA ASN A 124 -7.77 -0.45 -20.98
C ASN A 124 -8.76 0.73 -20.92
N ASN A 125 -9.95 0.49 -20.36
CA ASN A 125 -10.94 1.53 -20.17
C ASN A 125 -10.45 2.63 -19.21
N ALA A 126 -9.84 2.24 -18.10
CA ALA A 126 -9.24 3.19 -17.16
C ALA A 126 -8.13 4.03 -17.84
N GLU A 127 -7.25 3.38 -18.63
CA GLU A 127 -6.23 4.08 -19.39
C GLU A 127 -6.83 5.11 -20.36
N ILE A 128 -7.87 4.72 -21.13
CA ILE A 128 -8.55 5.63 -22.06
C ILE A 128 -9.14 6.83 -21.34
N ILE A 129 -9.80 6.61 -20.19
CA ILE A 129 -10.38 7.68 -19.38
C ILE A 129 -9.29 8.65 -18.90
N VAL A 130 -8.20 8.13 -18.35
CA VAL A 130 -7.07 8.93 -17.84
C VAL A 130 -6.41 9.71 -18.98
N ARG A 131 -6.14 9.08 -20.13
CA ARG A 131 -5.56 9.75 -21.31
C ARG A 131 -6.46 10.85 -21.83
N ASN A 132 -7.78 10.65 -21.83
CA ASN A 132 -8.73 11.68 -22.21
C ASN A 132 -8.78 12.84 -21.18
N ALA A 133 -8.60 12.57 -19.89
CA ALA A 133 -8.45 13.60 -18.89
C ALA A 133 -7.16 14.40 -19.09
N ILE A 134 -6.02 13.71 -19.31
CA ILE A 134 -4.71 14.34 -19.58
C ILE A 134 -4.79 15.31 -20.77
N SER A 135 -5.51 14.95 -21.84
CA SER A 135 -5.64 15.83 -23.01
C SER A 135 -6.29 17.19 -22.72
N LYS A 136 -6.99 17.31 -21.59
CA LYS A 136 -7.65 18.54 -21.13
C LYS A 136 -6.83 19.33 -20.13
N ILE A 137 -5.77 18.76 -19.57
CA ILE A 137 -4.88 19.43 -18.62
C ILE A 137 -4.04 20.47 -19.37
N LYS A 138 -3.74 21.58 -18.70
CA LYS A 138 -2.82 22.59 -19.16
C LYS A 138 -1.46 22.39 -18.50
N GLU A 139 -0.40 22.76 -19.19
CA GLU A 139 0.93 22.87 -18.59
C GLU A 139 0.88 23.90 -17.45
N ALA A 140 1.55 23.58 -16.37
CA ALA A 140 1.58 24.44 -15.19
C ALA A 140 2.83 24.15 -14.34
N SER A 141 3.23 25.12 -13.55
CA SER A 141 4.24 24.97 -12.52
C SER A 141 3.70 25.53 -11.21
N PHE A 142 3.97 24.82 -10.14
CA PHE A 142 3.53 25.18 -8.79
C PHE A 142 4.72 25.08 -7.84
N CYS A 143 4.73 25.95 -6.86
CA CYS A 143 5.62 25.86 -5.72
C CYS A 143 4.79 26.15 -4.47
N TYR A 144 4.87 25.27 -3.50
CA TYR A 144 4.20 25.42 -2.20
C TYR A 144 5.25 25.35 -1.10
N SER A 145 5.27 26.36 -0.23
CA SER A 145 6.11 26.36 0.97
C SER A 145 5.32 25.72 2.11
N MET A 146 5.90 24.68 2.69
CA MET A 146 5.38 24.04 3.89
C MET A 146 5.86 24.82 5.13
N ASP A 147 5.27 24.53 6.27
CA ASP A 147 5.76 25.04 7.54
C ASP A 147 7.24 24.66 7.73
N PRO A 148 8.05 25.55 8.34
CA PRO A 148 9.45 25.24 8.62
C PRO A 148 9.58 24.01 9.49
N ASP A 149 10.63 23.25 9.27
CA ASP A 149 10.96 22.13 10.13
C ASP A 149 11.52 22.58 11.48
N ILE A 150 11.76 21.65 12.39
CA ILE A 150 12.31 21.88 13.75
C ILE A 150 13.61 22.71 13.69
N ASP A 151 14.42 22.53 12.64
CA ASP A 151 15.65 23.30 12.40
C ASP A 151 15.42 24.70 11.82
N GLY A 152 14.17 25.10 11.59
CA GLY A 152 13.79 26.38 11.00
C GLY A 152 14.04 26.49 9.49
N SER A 153 14.46 25.42 8.82
CA SER A 153 14.71 25.42 7.39
C SER A 153 13.41 25.45 6.57
N GLU A 154 13.40 26.24 5.51
CA GLU A 154 12.28 26.26 4.58
C GLU A 154 12.12 24.91 3.88
N ARG A 155 10.89 24.47 3.80
CA ARG A 155 10.49 23.27 3.06
C ARG A 155 9.56 23.66 1.93
N LYS A 156 9.89 23.24 0.72
CA LYS A 156 9.05 23.53 -0.45
C LYS A 156 8.85 22.28 -1.30
N ILE A 157 7.68 22.20 -1.88
CA ILE A 157 7.35 21.23 -2.92
C ILE A 157 7.22 22.01 -4.21
N SER A 158 8.08 21.72 -5.18
CA SER A 158 8.02 22.28 -6.52
C SER A 158 7.55 21.21 -7.48
N THR A 159 6.64 21.56 -8.38
CA THR A 159 6.09 20.63 -9.37
C THR A 159 5.91 21.35 -10.69
N SER A 160 6.35 20.74 -11.78
CA SER A 160 6.03 21.18 -13.13
C SER A 160 5.35 20.08 -13.92
N LEU A 161 4.30 20.45 -14.66
CA LEU A 161 3.55 19.54 -15.54
C LEU A 161 3.82 19.91 -16.99
N LYS A 162 4.33 18.97 -17.76
CA LYS A 162 4.48 19.05 -19.23
C LYS A 162 3.53 18.08 -19.88
N VAL A 163 2.68 18.54 -20.79
CA VAL A 163 1.59 17.77 -21.39
C VAL A 163 1.82 17.57 -22.87
N ASP A 164 1.99 16.32 -23.30
CA ASP A 164 1.94 15.95 -24.72
C ASP A 164 0.50 15.59 -25.11
N LYS A 165 -0.19 16.51 -25.74
CA LYS A 165 -1.60 16.33 -26.14
C LYS A 165 -1.78 15.30 -27.25
N LEU A 166 -0.77 15.09 -28.09
CA LEU A 166 -0.84 14.11 -29.17
C LEU A 166 -0.72 12.69 -28.62
N LYS A 167 0.24 12.47 -27.73
CA LYS A 167 0.44 11.19 -27.04
C LYS A 167 -0.52 11.01 -25.87
N LYS A 168 -1.25 12.04 -25.47
CA LYS A 168 -2.09 12.07 -24.26
C LYS A 168 -1.31 11.59 -23.05
N SER A 169 -0.12 12.13 -22.85
CA SER A 169 0.78 11.82 -21.75
C SER A 169 1.17 13.08 -20.97
N VAL A 170 1.49 12.93 -19.70
CA VAL A 170 1.94 14.00 -18.84
C VAL A 170 3.23 13.58 -18.16
N ILE A 171 4.17 14.51 -18.06
CA ILE A 171 5.37 14.39 -17.23
C ILE A 171 5.14 15.30 -16.02
N ILE A 172 5.25 14.73 -14.84
CA ILE A 172 5.21 15.46 -13.58
C ILE A 172 6.63 15.45 -13.05
N ASP A 173 7.24 16.63 -13.00
CA ASP A 173 8.62 16.81 -12.58
C ASP A 173 8.63 17.53 -11.23
N PHE A 174 9.25 16.94 -10.23
CA PHE A 174 9.40 17.46 -8.88
C PHE A 174 10.77 18.11 -8.64
N SER A 175 11.57 18.32 -9.69
CA SER A 175 12.86 19.00 -9.59
C SER A 175 12.70 20.38 -8.92
N GLY A 176 13.56 20.66 -7.95
CA GLY A 176 13.48 21.88 -7.14
C GLY A 176 12.66 21.73 -5.85
N THR A 177 12.07 20.55 -5.58
CA THR A 177 11.58 20.19 -4.25
C THR A 177 12.76 20.06 -3.28
N THR A 178 12.56 20.47 -2.02
CA THR A 178 13.58 20.30 -0.97
C THR A 178 13.98 18.83 -0.84
N ALA A 179 15.26 18.57 -0.60
CA ALA A 179 15.77 17.22 -0.40
C ALA A 179 15.06 16.52 0.77
N GLN A 180 15.10 15.17 0.74
CA GLN A 180 14.64 14.34 1.85
C GLN A 180 15.40 14.70 3.13
N LEU A 181 14.70 14.77 4.22
CA LEU A 181 15.20 15.00 5.59
C LEU A 181 15.58 13.70 6.25
#